data_847d50987a73d8cdba5e3dfd7a31c0b5
#
_entry.id   847d50987a73d8cdba5e3dfd7a31c0b5
#
_cell.length_a   1.000
_cell.length_b   1.000
_cell.length_c   1.000
_cell.angle_alpha   90.00
_cell.angle_beta   90.00
_cell.angle_gamma   90.00
#
_symmetry.space_group_name_H-M   'P 1'
#
loop_
_entity.id
_entity.type
_entity.pdbx_description
1 polymer ?
#
loop_
_entity_poly.entity_id
_entity_poly.type
_entity_poly.pdbx_seq_one_letter_code
_entity_poly.pdbx_strand_id
1 'polypeptide(L)'
;LWAKKQSKTAKAVVLDEKTILGKDTLAAGAVLFRGLSAEQAKKLSAQFGLNLRATTETPGGRQHEVTPPRVAIYHSWYYTQDEGWARYTFEQRGIPYTSIHKDHLKAGELRKKFDVILIPRLRGSVTNFIHEIDARLGPLPYTKTAESPSHGFPDATADLTGGPGFEGIENLKKFVEAGGVLVTLDNSSLLVAQAGITRDLEEVSAPTLFHPGSVVQAKLRPGSGPIGYGFPESFPIFRGIAPLLQTKKANRGMMALQY
;
A
#
# COMPACT_ATOMS: atom_id res chain seq x y z
N LEU A 1 -2.02 13.03 -8.99
CA LEU A 1 -1.16 12.66 -10.12
C LEU A 1 -1.67 13.23 -11.44
N TRP A 2 -2.90 12.87 -11.86
CA TRP A 2 -3.46 13.34 -13.12
C TRP A 2 -3.47 14.88 -13.22
N ALA A 3 -3.96 15.56 -12.22
CA ALA A 3 -4.00 17.04 -12.18
C ALA A 3 -2.60 17.65 -12.38
N LYS A 4 -1.57 17.11 -11.73
CA LYS A 4 -0.17 17.54 -11.91
C LYS A 4 0.38 17.27 -13.30
N LYS A 5 -0.09 16.21 -13.98
CA LYS A 5 0.27 15.93 -15.38
C LYS A 5 -0.36 16.94 -16.36
N GLN A 6 -1.56 17.46 -16.04
CA GLN A 6 -2.28 18.43 -16.89
C GLN A 6 -1.82 19.88 -16.68
N SER A 7 -1.35 20.21 -15.48
CA SER A 7 -0.89 21.55 -15.13
C SER A 7 0.23 21.48 -14.10
N LYS A 8 1.38 22.09 -14.40
CA LYS A 8 2.51 22.19 -13.47
C LYS A 8 2.16 22.99 -12.21
N THR A 9 1.17 23.89 -12.31
CA THR A 9 0.69 24.72 -11.20
C THR A 9 -0.43 24.07 -10.39
N ALA A 10 -0.96 22.93 -10.86
CA ALA A 10 -2.03 22.23 -10.15
C ALA A 10 -1.55 21.70 -8.80
N LYS A 11 -2.30 22.03 -7.75
CA LYS A 11 -2.11 21.56 -6.39
C LYS A 11 -3.37 20.85 -5.94
N ALA A 12 -3.18 19.78 -5.18
CA ALA A 12 -4.25 19.08 -4.48
C ALA A 12 -3.99 19.21 -2.98
N VAL A 13 -5.01 19.67 -2.25
CA VAL A 13 -4.98 19.86 -0.80
C VAL A 13 -6.09 19.00 -0.21
N VAL A 14 -5.80 18.25 0.82
CA VAL A 14 -6.77 17.43 1.55
C VAL A 14 -7.14 18.11 2.85
N LEU A 15 -8.42 18.13 3.17
CA LEU A 15 -8.94 18.59 4.45
C LEU A 15 -8.77 17.47 5.50
N ASP A 16 -8.10 17.77 6.60
CA ASP A 16 -7.86 16.81 7.69
C ASP A 16 -9.04 16.69 8.64
N GLU A 17 -9.97 17.62 8.56
CA GLU A 17 -11.16 17.69 9.41
C GLU A 17 -12.38 18.18 8.65
N LYS A 18 -13.56 17.92 9.22
CA LYS A 18 -14.82 18.44 8.72
C LYS A 18 -14.79 19.97 8.69
N THR A 19 -15.07 20.57 7.55
CA THR A 19 -14.94 22.01 7.33
C THR A 19 -16.20 22.55 6.67
N ILE A 20 -16.60 23.76 7.03
CA ILE A 20 -17.70 24.49 6.39
C ILE A 20 -17.12 25.41 5.33
N LEU A 21 -17.70 25.35 4.13
CA LEU A 21 -17.33 26.21 3.00
C LEU A 21 -18.62 26.82 2.42
N GLY A 22 -18.88 28.07 2.71
CA GLY A 22 -20.15 28.71 2.38
C GLY A 22 -21.34 27.98 3.02
N LYS A 23 -22.22 27.43 2.19
CA LYS A 23 -23.38 26.64 2.63
C LYS A 23 -23.10 25.14 2.68
N ASP A 24 -21.95 24.69 2.17
CA ASP A 24 -21.58 23.29 2.08
C ASP A 24 -20.77 22.85 3.30
N THR A 25 -21.04 21.64 3.74
CA THR A 25 -20.21 20.96 4.74
C THR A 25 -19.36 19.92 4.05
N LEU A 26 -18.03 20.08 4.10
CA LEU A 26 -17.07 19.17 3.53
C LEU A 26 -16.59 18.21 4.62
N ALA A 27 -16.55 16.92 4.31
CA ALA A 27 -16.02 15.93 5.22
C ALA A 27 -14.48 15.98 5.26
N ALA A 28 -13.87 15.41 6.30
CA ALA A 28 -12.46 15.07 6.29
C ALA A 28 -12.16 14.17 5.07
N GLY A 29 -11.01 14.39 4.43
CA GLY A 29 -10.66 13.72 3.18
C GLY A 29 -11.18 14.39 1.91
N ALA A 30 -12.00 15.43 2.01
CA ALA A 30 -12.37 16.23 0.85
C ALA A 30 -11.12 16.87 0.22
N VAL A 31 -11.06 16.88 -1.12
CA VAL A 31 -9.89 17.36 -1.87
C VAL A 31 -10.21 18.65 -2.59
N LEU A 32 -9.37 19.64 -2.39
CA LEU A 32 -9.39 20.91 -3.13
C LEU A 32 -8.31 20.87 -4.21
N PHE A 33 -8.72 21.15 -5.45
CA PHE A 33 -7.79 21.37 -6.55
C PHE A 33 -7.62 22.85 -6.81
N ARG A 34 -6.38 23.32 -6.81
CA ARG A 34 -6.01 24.70 -7.20
C ARG A 34 -5.22 24.65 -8.51
N GLY A 35 -5.31 25.70 -9.33
CA GLY A 35 -4.55 25.81 -10.58
C GLY A 35 -5.04 24.90 -11.72
N LEU A 36 -6.30 24.48 -11.68
CA LEU A 36 -6.99 23.83 -12.80
C LEU A 36 -7.90 24.83 -13.53
N SER A 37 -7.90 24.77 -14.87
CA SER A 37 -8.94 25.45 -15.65
C SER A 37 -10.29 24.71 -15.53
N ALA A 38 -11.37 25.40 -15.88
CA ALA A 38 -12.72 24.79 -15.89
C ALA A 38 -12.78 23.56 -16.83
N GLU A 39 -12.10 23.61 -17.97
CA GLU A 39 -12.01 22.47 -18.90
C GLU A 39 -11.26 21.29 -18.29
N GLN A 40 -10.12 21.55 -17.65
CA GLN A 40 -9.35 20.52 -16.96
C GLN A 40 -10.15 19.89 -15.80
N ALA A 41 -10.86 20.70 -15.01
CA ALA A 41 -11.73 20.21 -13.95
C ALA A 41 -12.86 19.33 -14.51
N LYS A 42 -13.49 19.73 -15.63
CA LYS A 42 -14.51 18.93 -16.31
C LYS A 42 -13.97 17.57 -16.80
N LYS A 43 -12.78 17.56 -17.40
CA LYS A 43 -12.10 16.32 -17.82
C LYS A 43 -11.78 15.42 -16.64
N LEU A 44 -11.28 15.99 -15.55
CA LEU A 44 -11.00 15.26 -14.30
C LEU A 44 -12.27 14.61 -13.74
N SER A 45 -13.35 15.40 -13.65
CA SER A 45 -14.66 14.93 -13.21
C SER A 45 -15.16 13.76 -14.03
N ALA A 46 -15.15 13.89 -15.37
CA ALA A 46 -15.64 12.86 -16.29
C ALA A 46 -14.77 11.57 -16.24
N GLN A 47 -13.46 11.72 -16.18
CA GLN A 47 -12.55 10.57 -16.21
C GLN A 47 -12.60 9.73 -14.93
N PHE A 48 -12.81 10.34 -13.78
CA PHE A 48 -12.76 9.67 -12.48
C PHE A 48 -14.11 9.63 -11.76
N GLY A 49 -15.20 10.07 -12.40
CA GLY A 49 -16.53 10.08 -11.80
C GLY A 49 -16.64 11.01 -10.58
N LEU A 50 -15.86 12.11 -10.55
CA LEU A 50 -15.81 12.99 -9.40
C LEU A 50 -16.88 14.07 -9.49
N ASN A 51 -17.52 14.37 -8.36
CA ASN A 51 -18.40 15.54 -8.24
C ASN A 51 -17.57 16.76 -7.82
N LEU A 52 -17.13 17.55 -8.79
CA LEU A 52 -16.35 18.76 -8.56
C LEU A 52 -17.24 19.99 -8.57
N ARG A 53 -17.06 20.86 -7.59
CA ARG A 53 -17.71 22.16 -7.49
C ARG A 53 -16.66 23.28 -7.48
N ALA A 54 -16.89 24.32 -8.24
CA ALA A 54 -16.05 25.51 -8.19
C ALA A 54 -16.38 26.36 -6.95
N THR A 55 -15.34 26.90 -6.33
CA THR A 55 -15.47 27.85 -5.21
C THR A 55 -14.39 28.90 -5.30
N THR A 56 -14.72 30.13 -4.86
CA THR A 56 -13.78 31.22 -4.64
C THR A 56 -13.32 31.32 -3.19
N GLU A 57 -13.98 30.54 -2.31
CA GLU A 57 -13.68 30.54 -0.88
C GLU A 57 -12.52 29.61 -0.58
N THR A 58 -11.73 29.97 0.43
CA THR A 58 -10.67 29.08 0.95
C THR A 58 -11.18 28.44 2.23
N PRO A 59 -11.26 27.12 2.32
CA PRO A 59 -11.67 26.48 3.55
C PRO A 59 -10.69 26.78 4.67
N GLY A 60 -11.24 27.01 5.86
CA GLY A 60 -10.47 27.04 7.10
C GLY A 60 -10.12 25.64 7.58
N GLY A 61 -9.51 25.55 8.77
CA GLY A 61 -9.18 24.27 9.41
C GLY A 61 -7.88 23.64 8.92
N ARG A 62 -7.58 22.45 9.48
CA ARG A 62 -6.35 21.73 9.16
C ARG A 62 -6.43 21.13 7.76
N GLN A 63 -5.38 21.33 7.00
CA GLN A 63 -5.26 20.83 5.63
C GLN A 63 -3.78 20.61 5.27
N HIS A 64 -3.50 19.70 4.36
CA HIS A 64 -2.16 19.48 3.85
C HIS A 64 -2.14 19.31 2.33
N GLU A 65 -1.04 19.70 1.71
CA GLU A 65 -0.83 19.47 0.27
C GLU A 65 -0.49 18.00 0.01
N VAL A 66 -1.16 17.41 -0.97
CA VAL A 66 -0.89 16.03 -1.38
C VAL A 66 0.34 15.98 -2.27
N THR A 67 1.38 15.34 -1.78
CA THR A 67 2.53 14.95 -2.58
C THR A 67 2.44 13.44 -2.85
N PRO A 68 2.47 13.01 -4.13
CA PRO A 68 2.47 11.58 -4.43
C PRO A 68 3.67 10.90 -3.77
N PRO A 69 3.45 9.83 -3.00
CA PRO A 69 4.53 9.11 -2.36
C PRO A 69 5.36 8.34 -3.39
N ARG A 70 6.62 8.09 -3.07
CA ARG A 70 7.48 7.15 -3.79
C ARG A 70 7.13 5.75 -3.30
N VAL A 71 6.45 4.98 -4.15
CA VAL A 71 5.93 3.66 -3.80
C VAL A 71 6.84 2.58 -4.36
N ALA A 72 7.19 1.60 -3.52
CA ALA A 72 7.79 0.35 -3.95
C ALA A 72 6.79 -0.80 -3.79
N ILE A 73 6.80 -1.76 -4.71
CA ILE A 73 6.08 -3.03 -4.61
C ILE A 73 7.12 -4.14 -4.53
N TYR A 74 7.04 -4.96 -3.47
CA TYR A 74 7.96 -6.07 -3.29
C TYR A 74 7.61 -7.23 -4.24
N HIS A 75 8.58 -7.62 -5.04
CA HIS A 75 8.56 -8.77 -5.94
C HIS A 75 9.33 -9.93 -5.30
N SER A 76 8.60 -10.97 -4.92
CA SER A 76 9.21 -12.21 -4.46
C SER A 76 9.46 -13.15 -5.64
N TRP A 77 10.67 -13.68 -5.76
CA TRP A 77 10.97 -14.69 -6.78
C TRP A 77 10.32 -16.05 -6.50
N TYR A 78 9.85 -16.24 -5.26
CA TYR A 78 9.19 -17.47 -4.83
C TYR A 78 7.69 -17.48 -5.16
N TYR A 79 7.01 -16.32 -5.16
CA TYR A 79 5.58 -16.21 -5.43
C TYR A 79 5.21 -14.82 -5.97
N THR A 80 4.75 -14.78 -7.22
CA THR A 80 4.58 -13.53 -7.98
C THR A 80 3.15 -13.17 -8.33
N GLN A 81 2.16 -14.06 -8.07
CA GLN A 81 0.78 -13.88 -8.56
C GLN A 81 0.13 -12.63 -7.99
N ASP A 82 0.13 -12.47 -6.67
CA ASP A 82 -0.53 -11.33 -6.02
C ASP A 82 0.24 -10.02 -6.26
N GLU A 83 1.55 -10.09 -6.42
CA GLU A 83 2.37 -8.95 -6.83
C GLU A 83 2.00 -8.49 -8.24
N GLY A 84 1.79 -9.43 -9.17
CA GLY A 84 1.32 -9.14 -10.52
C GLY A 84 -0.02 -8.39 -10.52
N TRP A 85 -0.97 -8.79 -9.68
CA TRP A 85 -2.25 -8.08 -9.52
C TRP A 85 -2.08 -6.69 -8.90
N ALA A 86 -1.17 -6.52 -7.96
CA ALA A 86 -0.87 -5.21 -7.38
C ALA A 86 -0.30 -4.27 -8.46
N ARG A 87 0.69 -4.73 -9.24
CA ARG A 87 1.26 -3.96 -10.36
C ARG A 87 0.20 -3.60 -11.39
N TYR A 88 -0.58 -4.58 -11.85
CA TYR A 88 -1.67 -4.36 -12.79
C TYR A 88 -2.64 -3.27 -12.31
N THR A 89 -3.05 -3.33 -11.03
CA THR A 89 -3.94 -2.34 -10.43
C THR A 89 -3.33 -0.94 -10.45
N PHE A 90 -2.04 -0.81 -10.12
CA PHE A 90 -1.34 0.47 -10.11
C PHE A 90 -1.18 1.02 -11.53
N GLU A 91 -0.86 0.18 -12.50
CA GLU A 91 -0.75 0.53 -13.91
C GLU A 91 -2.07 1.03 -14.49
N GLN A 92 -3.18 0.30 -14.23
CA GLN A 92 -4.53 0.70 -14.65
C GLN A 92 -4.96 2.05 -14.04
N ARG A 93 -4.48 2.38 -12.86
CA ARG A 93 -4.76 3.65 -12.18
C ARG A 93 -3.71 4.74 -12.47
N GLY A 94 -2.69 4.43 -13.23
CA GLY A 94 -1.58 5.35 -13.51
C GLY A 94 -0.82 5.77 -12.26
N ILE A 95 -0.74 4.91 -11.24
CA ILE A 95 0.01 5.13 -10.01
C ILE A 95 1.44 4.65 -10.24
N PRO A 96 2.45 5.54 -10.18
CA PRO A 96 3.83 5.14 -10.36
C PRO A 96 4.32 4.32 -9.16
N TYR A 97 5.10 3.31 -9.44
CA TYR A 97 5.76 2.47 -8.45
C TYR A 97 7.12 2.01 -8.96
N THR A 98 7.94 1.47 -8.08
CA THR A 98 9.19 0.78 -8.38
C THR A 98 9.07 -0.66 -7.90
N SER A 99 9.31 -1.64 -8.76
CA SER A 99 9.46 -3.02 -8.34
C SER A 99 10.76 -3.18 -7.58
N ILE A 100 10.73 -3.81 -6.41
CA ILE A 100 11.91 -4.11 -5.60
C ILE A 100 11.89 -5.58 -5.19
N HIS A 101 13.04 -6.18 -5.04
CA HIS A 101 13.19 -7.58 -4.62
C HIS A 101 14.19 -7.71 -3.48
N LYS A 102 14.52 -8.94 -3.10
CA LYS A 102 15.40 -9.28 -1.98
C LYS A 102 16.69 -8.46 -1.91
N ASP A 103 17.34 -8.23 -3.06
CA ASP A 103 18.63 -7.52 -3.08
C ASP A 103 18.47 -6.03 -2.74
N HIS A 104 17.35 -5.43 -3.12
CA HIS A 104 17.01 -4.05 -2.71
C HIS A 104 16.79 -3.94 -1.21
N LEU A 105 16.12 -4.95 -0.60
CA LEU A 105 15.92 -4.98 0.85
C LEU A 105 17.26 -5.16 1.60
N LYS A 106 18.13 -6.04 1.11
CA LYS A 106 19.48 -6.25 1.68
C LYS A 106 20.34 -4.98 1.57
N ALA A 107 20.32 -4.32 0.42
CA ALA A 107 21.07 -3.10 0.20
C ALA A 107 20.70 -1.95 1.16
N GLY A 108 19.50 -1.98 1.75
CA GLY A 108 19.05 -0.99 2.72
C GLY A 108 18.81 0.40 2.14
N GLU A 109 18.97 1.43 2.96
CA GLU A 109 18.74 2.84 2.60
C GLU A 109 17.33 3.09 2.05
N LEU A 110 16.35 2.26 2.45
CA LEU A 110 15.01 2.20 1.86
C LEU A 110 14.25 3.53 2.02
N ARG A 111 14.38 4.20 3.18
CA ARG A 111 13.68 5.47 3.43
C ARG A 111 14.17 6.62 2.55
N LYS A 112 15.41 6.57 2.10
CA LYS A 112 15.95 7.56 1.15
C LYS A 112 15.29 7.43 -0.23
N LYS A 113 14.89 6.21 -0.60
CA LYS A 113 14.34 5.88 -1.92
C LYS A 113 12.81 5.88 -1.94
N PHE A 114 12.17 5.42 -0.87
CA PHE A 114 10.75 5.14 -0.82
C PHE A 114 10.07 5.77 0.40
N ASP A 115 8.80 6.09 0.24
CA ASP A 115 7.90 6.55 1.29
C ASP A 115 6.95 5.43 1.72
N VAL A 116 6.56 4.57 0.77
CA VAL A 116 5.69 3.43 0.97
C VAL A 116 6.31 2.18 0.36
N ILE A 117 6.33 1.09 1.11
CA ILE A 117 6.66 -0.25 0.61
C ILE A 117 5.41 -1.12 0.77
N LEU A 118 4.91 -1.64 -0.35
CA LEU A 118 3.83 -2.62 -0.39
C LEU A 118 4.42 -4.02 -0.53
N ILE A 119 4.10 -4.90 0.42
CA ILE A 119 4.37 -6.34 0.33
C ILE A 119 3.03 -7.03 0.09
N PRO A 120 2.75 -7.48 -1.15
CA PRO A 120 1.55 -8.24 -1.48
C PRO A 120 1.51 -9.56 -0.71
N ARG A 121 0.44 -10.31 -0.88
CA ARG A 121 0.38 -11.67 -0.32
C ARG A 121 1.58 -12.48 -0.76
N LEU A 122 2.20 -13.17 0.19
CA LEU A 122 3.29 -14.09 -0.03
C LEU A 122 2.81 -15.53 0.22
N ARG A 123 3.45 -16.49 -0.42
CA ARG A 123 3.14 -17.91 -0.18
C ARG A 123 3.91 -18.42 1.04
N GLY A 124 3.19 -19.14 1.92
CA GLY A 124 3.80 -19.82 3.06
C GLY A 124 3.98 -18.94 4.28
N SER A 125 4.99 -19.22 5.08
CA SER A 125 5.30 -18.61 6.36
C SER A 125 6.26 -17.42 6.23
N VAL A 126 6.48 -16.70 7.32
CA VAL A 126 7.53 -15.66 7.41
C VAL A 126 8.92 -16.26 7.14
N THR A 127 9.16 -17.50 7.53
CA THR A 127 10.40 -18.23 7.19
C THR A 127 10.57 -18.37 5.67
N ASN A 128 9.48 -18.68 4.95
CA ASN A 128 9.54 -18.75 3.49
C ASN A 128 9.87 -17.39 2.87
N PHE A 129 9.37 -16.29 3.43
CA PHE A 129 9.75 -14.95 2.97
C PHE A 129 11.24 -14.65 3.22
N ILE A 130 11.76 -15.01 4.39
CA ILE A 130 13.16 -14.74 4.76
C ILE A 130 14.11 -15.48 3.83
N HIS A 131 13.80 -16.71 3.45
CA HIS A 131 14.69 -17.59 2.69
C HIS A 131 14.34 -17.71 1.21
N GLU A 132 13.09 -17.53 0.83
CA GLU A 132 12.54 -17.70 -0.53
C GLU A 132 13.03 -18.98 -1.22
N ILE A 133 13.66 -18.89 -2.39
CA ILE A 133 14.18 -20.04 -3.12
C ILE A 133 15.47 -20.53 -2.43
N ASP A 134 15.60 -21.82 -2.22
CA ASP A 134 16.75 -22.39 -1.54
C ASP A 134 18.08 -22.00 -2.23
N ALA A 135 18.95 -21.35 -1.49
CA ALA A 135 20.24 -20.86 -1.98
C ALA A 135 21.17 -21.98 -2.48
N ARG A 136 20.94 -23.24 -2.07
CA ARG A 136 21.69 -24.41 -2.56
C ARG A 136 21.42 -24.73 -4.04
N LEU A 137 20.35 -24.18 -4.61
CA LEU A 137 19.99 -24.35 -6.03
C LEU A 137 20.70 -23.38 -6.96
N GLY A 138 21.33 -22.34 -6.43
CA GLY A 138 21.86 -21.23 -7.22
C GLY A 138 23.37 -21.26 -7.46
N PRO A 139 23.87 -20.21 -8.14
CA PRO A 139 23.08 -19.05 -8.61
C PRO A 139 22.19 -19.36 -9.83
N LEU A 140 20.98 -18.83 -9.84
CA LEU A 140 20.01 -18.91 -10.93
C LEU A 140 19.77 -17.51 -11.51
N PRO A 141 20.38 -17.13 -12.65
CA PRO A 141 20.22 -15.81 -13.20
C PRO A 141 18.84 -15.61 -13.82
N TYR A 142 18.26 -14.41 -13.62
CA TYR A 142 17.03 -13.96 -14.26
C TYR A 142 17.30 -12.68 -15.05
N THR A 143 18.08 -12.81 -16.10
CA THR A 143 18.47 -11.74 -17.00
C THR A 143 18.01 -12.05 -18.42
N LYS A 144 17.68 -11.01 -19.17
CA LYS A 144 17.28 -11.16 -20.56
C LYS A 144 18.45 -11.69 -21.40
N THR A 145 18.22 -12.80 -22.13
CA THR A 145 19.15 -13.39 -23.07
C THR A 145 18.44 -13.65 -24.39
N ALA A 146 19.18 -14.11 -25.41
CA ALA A 146 18.57 -14.53 -26.68
C ALA A 146 17.64 -15.73 -26.50
N GLU A 147 18.03 -16.67 -25.64
CA GLU A 147 17.26 -17.89 -25.31
C GLU A 147 16.07 -17.58 -24.36
N SER A 148 16.19 -16.53 -23.55
CA SER A 148 15.18 -16.14 -22.54
C SER A 148 14.81 -14.66 -22.67
N PRO A 149 14.12 -14.27 -23.77
CA PRO A 149 13.85 -12.86 -24.06
C PRO A 149 12.84 -12.20 -23.11
N SER A 150 12.09 -12.99 -22.34
CA SER A 150 11.12 -12.52 -21.34
C SER A 150 11.70 -12.33 -19.93
N HIS A 151 12.92 -12.82 -19.69
CA HIS A 151 13.58 -12.62 -18.40
C HIS A 151 13.95 -11.15 -18.18
N GLY A 152 14.18 -10.78 -16.93
CA GLY A 152 14.50 -9.42 -16.53
C GLY A 152 13.29 -8.51 -16.34
N PHE A 153 12.08 -9.07 -16.28
CA PHE A 153 10.86 -8.32 -15.96
C PHE A 153 10.15 -8.94 -14.74
N PRO A 154 9.72 -8.14 -13.74
CA PRO A 154 9.72 -6.67 -13.63
C PRO A 154 11.10 -6.08 -13.33
N ASP A 155 12.06 -6.89 -12.94
CA ASP A 155 13.45 -6.52 -12.71
C ASP A 155 14.37 -7.71 -13.02
N ALA A 156 15.66 -7.46 -13.10
CA ALA A 156 16.67 -8.49 -13.35
C ALA A 156 17.45 -8.79 -12.05
N THR A 157 17.87 -10.04 -11.90
CA THR A 157 18.82 -10.43 -10.86
C THR A 157 19.84 -11.42 -11.39
N ALA A 158 21.05 -11.36 -10.86
CA ALA A 158 22.08 -12.36 -11.13
C ALA A 158 21.78 -13.71 -10.46
N ASP A 159 20.93 -13.71 -9.44
CA ASP A 159 20.56 -14.90 -8.69
C ASP A 159 19.16 -14.76 -8.08
N LEU A 160 18.23 -15.60 -8.52
CA LEU A 160 16.89 -15.74 -7.95
C LEU A 160 16.89 -16.35 -6.54
N THR A 161 17.94 -17.11 -6.19
CA THR A 161 17.95 -17.89 -4.97
C THR A 161 18.19 -17.04 -3.73
N GLY A 162 17.81 -17.56 -2.60
CA GLY A 162 17.81 -16.84 -1.33
C GLY A 162 16.74 -15.76 -1.28
N GLY A 163 16.32 -15.43 -0.07
CA GLY A 163 15.39 -14.35 0.21
C GLY A 163 16.09 -13.11 0.76
N PRO A 164 15.34 -12.14 1.30
CA PRO A 164 15.89 -10.93 1.90
C PRO A 164 16.76 -11.19 3.14
N GLY A 165 16.62 -12.37 3.76
CA GLY A 165 17.35 -12.71 4.97
C GLY A 165 16.96 -11.84 6.17
N PHE A 166 17.63 -12.01 7.28
CA PHE A 166 17.44 -11.16 8.46
C PHE A 166 17.91 -9.72 8.24
N GLU A 167 18.90 -9.53 7.36
CA GLU A 167 19.38 -8.20 6.99
C GLU A 167 18.27 -7.37 6.31
N GLY A 168 17.56 -7.96 5.35
CA GLY A 168 16.43 -7.29 4.68
C GLY A 168 15.29 -7.00 5.65
N ILE A 169 15.02 -7.89 6.62
CA ILE A 169 14.03 -7.68 7.67
C ILE A 169 14.43 -6.49 8.56
N GLU A 170 15.68 -6.43 8.98
CA GLU A 170 16.19 -5.31 9.80
C GLU A 170 16.12 -3.98 9.04
N ASN A 171 16.39 -4.00 7.73
CA ASN A 171 16.27 -2.83 6.89
C ASN A 171 14.80 -2.38 6.70
N LEU A 172 13.84 -3.31 6.62
CA LEU A 172 12.41 -2.98 6.65
C LEU A 172 12.00 -2.35 7.99
N LYS A 173 12.50 -2.87 9.10
CA LYS A 173 12.25 -2.30 10.42
C LYS A 173 12.81 -0.87 10.51
N LYS A 174 14.06 -0.65 10.13
CA LYS A 174 14.67 0.69 10.06
C LYS A 174 13.88 1.64 9.15
N PHE A 175 13.34 1.13 8.04
CA PHE A 175 12.47 1.90 7.15
C PHE A 175 11.23 2.42 7.86
N VAL A 176 10.54 1.58 8.64
CA VAL A 176 9.35 1.95 9.42
C VAL A 176 9.73 2.92 10.55
N GLU A 177 10.80 2.64 11.29
CA GLU A 177 11.31 3.50 12.38
C GLU A 177 11.70 4.90 11.88
N ALA A 178 12.17 5.00 10.63
CA ALA A 178 12.47 6.28 9.98
C ALA A 178 11.22 6.96 9.37
N GLY A 179 10.00 6.52 9.69
CA GLY A 179 8.75 7.11 9.23
C GLY A 179 8.30 6.64 7.83
N GLY A 180 8.82 5.53 7.35
CA GLY A 180 8.28 4.86 6.16
C GLY A 180 6.99 4.11 6.44
N VAL A 181 6.12 3.98 5.45
CA VAL A 181 4.86 3.25 5.54
C VAL A 181 5.02 1.86 4.94
N LEU A 182 4.92 0.83 5.76
CA LEU A 182 4.92 -0.56 5.31
C LEU A 182 3.49 -1.08 5.23
N VAL A 183 3.04 -1.42 4.03
CA VAL A 183 1.73 -2.02 3.77
C VAL A 183 1.92 -3.50 3.47
N THR A 184 1.31 -4.36 4.27
CA THR A 184 1.36 -5.82 4.10
C THR A 184 -0.04 -6.36 3.87
N LEU A 185 -0.21 -7.23 2.88
CA LEU A 185 -1.50 -7.79 2.51
C LEU A 185 -1.58 -9.29 2.81
N ASP A 186 -2.75 -9.73 3.26
CA ASP A 186 -3.05 -11.14 3.53
C ASP A 186 -2.04 -11.76 4.55
N ASN A 187 -1.46 -12.93 4.24
CA ASN A 187 -0.52 -13.60 5.15
C ASN A 187 0.81 -12.87 5.35
N SER A 188 1.19 -11.95 4.44
CA SER A 188 2.37 -11.11 4.66
C SER A 188 2.21 -10.17 5.87
N SER A 189 0.98 -10.00 6.38
CA SER A 189 0.71 -9.27 7.62
C SER A 189 1.33 -9.93 8.85
N LEU A 190 1.58 -11.25 8.81
CA LEU A 190 2.32 -11.94 9.88
C LEU A 190 3.77 -11.48 9.99
N LEU A 191 4.37 -11.02 8.89
CA LEU A 191 5.74 -10.54 8.88
C LEU A 191 5.96 -9.44 9.92
N VAL A 192 5.06 -8.46 9.99
CA VAL A 192 5.24 -7.32 10.88
C VAL A 192 5.17 -7.70 12.36
N ALA A 193 4.40 -8.74 12.71
CA ALA A 193 4.32 -9.26 14.08
C ALA A 193 5.46 -10.24 14.39
N GLN A 194 5.68 -11.24 13.55
CA GLN A 194 6.64 -12.33 13.81
C GLN A 194 8.09 -11.89 13.64
N ALA A 195 8.37 -10.93 12.75
CA ALA A 195 9.69 -10.33 12.59
C ALA A 195 9.98 -9.18 13.58
N GLY A 196 9.05 -8.87 14.48
CA GLY A 196 9.24 -7.84 15.50
C GLY A 196 9.29 -6.41 14.97
N ILE A 197 8.71 -6.14 13.79
CA ILE A 197 8.55 -4.79 13.25
C ILE A 197 7.54 -4.02 14.10
N THR A 198 6.47 -4.69 14.55
CA THR A 198 5.55 -4.17 15.56
C THR A 198 5.30 -5.19 16.67
N ARG A 199 5.01 -4.70 17.88
CA ARG A 199 4.56 -5.50 19.04
C ARG A 199 3.08 -5.34 19.32
N ASP A 200 2.37 -4.59 18.49
CA ASP A 200 0.98 -4.20 18.72
C ASP A 200 -0.02 -5.16 18.06
N LEU A 201 0.47 -6.06 17.24
CA LEU A 201 -0.32 -7.10 16.57
C LEU A 201 0.08 -8.48 17.08
N GLU A 202 -0.93 -9.35 17.16
CA GLU A 202 -0.74 -10.78 17.41
C GLU A 202 -1.69 -11.60 16.55
N GLU A 203 -1.25 -12.79 16.17
CA GLU A 203 -2.08 -13.75 15.46
C GLU A 203 -3.06 -14.41 16.44
N VAL A 204 -4.31 -14.52 16.01
CA VAL A 204 -5.38 -15.17 16.80
C VAL A 204 -5.68 -16.54 16.19
N SER A 205 -5.58 -17.56 17.01
CA SER A 205 -6.07 -18.90 16.68
C SER A 205 -7.58 -18.95 16.87
N ALA A 206 -8.32 -19.37 15.86
CA ALA A 206 -9.76 -19.63 15.92
C ALA A 206 -10.06 -21.01 15.31
N PRO A 207 -9.67 -22.10 15.97
CA PRO A 207 -9.71 -23.46 15.40
C PRO A 207 -11.13 -23.94 15.05
N THR A 208 -12.17 -23.34 15.65
CA THR A 208 -13.58 -23.65 15.36
C THR A 208 -14.16 -22.80 14.23
N LEU A 209 -13.43 -21.80 13.74
CA LEU A 209 -13.84 -20.96 12.63
C LEU A 209 -13.26 -21.49 11.32
N PHE A 210 -14.09 -22.13 10.54
CA PHE A 210 -13.73 -22.44 9.15
C PHE A 210 -14.07 -21.27 8.25
N HIS A 211 -13.04 -20.67 7.62
CA HIS A 211 -13.19 -19.51 6.75
C HIS A 211 -12.39 -19.68 5.46
N PRO A 212 -12.99 -20.30 4.43
CA PRO A 212 -12.30 -20.61 3.16
C PRO A 212 -12.17 -19.39 2.22
N GLY A 213 -12.54 -18.20 2.67
CA GLY A 213 -12.68 -16.99 1.89
C GLY A 213 -14.15 -16.70 1.56
N SER A 214 -14.57 -15.48 1.77
CA SER A 214 -15.92 -15.00 1.44
C SER A 214 -16.00 -13.48 1.41
N VAL A 215 -17.14 -12.97 0.94
CA VAL A 215 -17.49 -11.56 1.13
C VAL A 215 -18.03 -11.38 2.54
N VAL A 216 -17.43 -10.49 3.30
CA VAL A 216 -17.84 -10.15 4.65
C VAL A 216 -18.21 -8.68 4.76
N GLN A 217 -19.06 -8.34 5.71
CA GLN A 217 -19.43 -6.96 5.96
C GLN A 217 -18.40 -6.32 6.89
N ALA A 218 -17.64 -5.38 6.34
CA ALA A 218 -16.69 -4.60 7.11
C ALA A 218 -17.32 -3.34 7.68
N LYS A 219 -16.85 -2.91 8.84
CA LYS A 219 -17.26 -1.65 9.48
C LYS A 219 -16.03 -0.79 9.73
N LEU A 220 -16.09 0.47 9.29
CA LEU A 220 -15.10 1.46 9.67
C LEU A 220 -15.26 1.80 11.16
N ARG A 221 -14.14 1.91 11.84
CA ARG A 221 -14.13 2.38 13.21
C ARG A 221 -14.05 3.90 13.27
N PRO A 222 -14.68 4.54 14.27
CA PRO A 222 -14.47 5.97 14.49
C PRO A 222 -12.97 6.28 14.61
N GLY A 223 -12.52 7.31 13.94
CA GLY A 223 -11.11 7.69 13.95
C GLY A 223 -10.20 6.90 13.01
N SER A 224 -10.74 6.12 12.06
CA SER A 224 -9.97 5.39 11.05
C SER A 224 -9.05 6.28 10.17
N GLY A 225 -9.21 7.60 10.25
CA GLY A 225 -8.35 8.56 9.56
C GLY A 225 -8.36 8.40 8.03
N PRO A 226 -7.23 8.68 7.37
CA PRO A 226 -7.15 8.66 5.91
C PRO A 226 -7.53 7.34 5.26
N ILE A 227 -7.38 6.20 5.95
CA ILE A 227 -7.76 4.88 5.43
C ILE A 227 -9.27 4.79 5.19
N GLY A 228 -10.07 5.50 6.00
CA GLY A 228 -11.53 5.50 5.91
C GLY A 228 -12.10 6.56 4.96
N TYR A 229 -11.29 7.44 4.39
CA TYR A 229 -11.80 8.53 3.56
C TYR A 229 -12.48 8.01 2.29
N GLY A 230 -13.71 8.49 2.04
CA GLY A 230 -14.50 8.12 0.86
C GLY A 230 -15.26 6.80 0.98
N PHE A 231 -15.09 6.04 2.07
CA PHE A 231 -15.87 4.83 2.32
C PHE A 231 -17.08 5.10 3.21
N PRO A 232 -18.21 4.41 2.98
CA PRO A 232 -19.33 4.43 3.93
C PRO A 232 -18.93 3.74 5.24
N GLU A 233 -19.72 3.95 6.30
CA GLU A 233 -19.48 3.34 7.61
C GLU A 233 -19.38 1.80 7.54
N SER A 234 -20.12 1.19 6.62
CA SER A 234 -20.14 -0.25 6.43
C SER A 234 -20.22 -0.60 4.95
N PHE A 235 -19.41 -1.55 4.51
CA PHE A 235 -19.32 -1.97 3.12
C PHE A 235 -18.80 -3.41 3.00
N PRO A 236 -19.16 -4.12 1.90
CA PRO A 236 -18.66 -5.47 1.68
C PRO A 236 -17.19 -5.45 1.27
N ILE A 237 -16.40 -6.38 1.82
CA ILE A 237 -15.03 -6.67 1.41
C ILE A 237 -14.87 -8.15 1.15
N PHE A 238 -13.99 -8.52 0.22
CA PHE A 238 -13.54 -9.89 0.11
C PHE A 238 -12.47 -10.15 1.17
N ARG A 239 -12.72 -11.15 2.01
CA ARG A 239 -11.73 -11.69 2.93
C ARG A 239 -11.27 -13.05 2.43
N GLY A 240 -9.97 -13.18 2.11
CA GLY A 240 -9.36 -14.45 1.75
C GLY A 240 -9.14 -15.35 2.97
N ILE A 241 -8.18 -16.25 2.87
CA ILE A 241 -7.79 -17.19 3.94
C ILE A 241 -6.72 -16.61 4.88
N ALA A 242 -6.55 -15.30 4.86
CA ALA A 242 -5.58 -14.59 5.68
C ALA A 242 -5.70 -14.94 7.17
N PRO A 243 -4.61 -14.91 7.92
CA PRO A 243 -4.65 -15.10 9.36
C PRO A 243 -5.52 -14.05 10.04
N LEU A 244 -6.09 -14.42 11.16
CA LEU A 244 -6.79 -13.46 12.03
C LEU A 244 -5.75 -12.73 12.86
N LEU A 245 -5.82 -11.41 12.84
CA LEU A 245 -4.96 -10.55 13.63
C LEU A 245 -5.79 -9.74 14.62
N GLN A 246 -5.26 -9.53 15.79
CA GLN A 246 -5.84 -8.61 16.78
C GLN A 246 -4.79 -7.62 17.25
N THR A 247 -5.24 -6.43 17.61
CA THR A 247 -4.41 -5.46 18.30
C THR A 247 -4.47 -5.70 19.82
N LYS A 248 -3.39 -5.42 20.52
CA LYS A 248 -3.40 -5.41 21.99
C LYS A 248 -4.45 -4.42 22.50
N LYS A 249 -5.04 -4.69 23.67
CA LYS A 249 -6.13 -3.89 24.24
C LYS A 249 -5.82 -2.38 24.30
N ALA A 250 -4.58 -2.02 24.64
CA ALA A 250 -4.12 -0.63 24.69
C ALA A 250 -4.16 0.09 23.34
N ASN A 251 -4.09 -0.66 22.23
CA ASN A 251 -3.92 -0.12 20.87
C ASN A 251 -5.15 -0.36 19.97
N ARG A 252 -6.31 -0.64 20.56
CA ARG A 252 -7.55 -0.85 19.79
C ARG A 252 -7.96 0.34 18.92
N GLY A 253 -7.52 1.55 19.29
CA GLY A 253 -7.72 2.75 18.46
C GLY A 253 -6.96 2.74 17.13
N MET A 254 -5.96 1.88 16.97
CA MET A 254 -5.21 1.72 15.72
C MET A 254 -5.94 0.86 14.68
N MET A 255 -7.01 0.18 15.07
CA MET A 255 -7.82 -0.62 14.16
C MET A 255 -8.74 0.30 13.36
N ALA A 256 -8.49 0.43 12.06
CA ALA A 256 -9.30 1.27 11.18
C ALA A 256 -10.58 0.56 10.72
N LEU A 257 -10.56 -0.76 10.59
CA LEU A 257 -11.63 -1.57 10.03
C LEU A 257 -11.75 -2.90 10.78
N GLN A 258 -12.98 -3.38 10.95
CA GLN A 258 -13.27 -4.70 11.51
C GLN A 258 -14.40 -5.38 10.75
N TYR A 259 -14.47 -6.69 10.82
CA TYR A 259 -15.55 -7.54 10.27
C TYR A 259 -15.92 -8.64 11.27
#